data_8eb3436682e2bf9b8869f19dd1c038af
#
_entry.id   8eb3436682e2bf9b8869f19dd1c038af
#
_cell.length_a   1.000
_cell.length_b   1.000
_cell.length_c   1.000
_cell.angle_alpha   90.00
_cell.angle_beta   90.00
_cell.angle_gamma   90.00
#
_symmetry.space_group_name_H-M   'P 1'
#
loop_
_entity.id
_entity.type
_entity.pdbx_description
1 polymer ?
#
loop_
_entity_poly.entity_id
_entity_poly.type
_entity_poly.pdbx_seq_one_letter_code
_entity_poly.pdbx_strand_id
1 'polypeptide(L)'
;MTDETAKPSPWVKDAIARYEPLGPGDLRILDLAAGRGRHTRHLLDLEYVVLAVDRDISGLRYLDGRDGFEALEGDLESGSPWPFAGEKFRAVIVTNYLYRSSLAQVISLVAPGGYLIYETFGIGNERFGRPSNPDFLARPHEIAEAAEAGGLNVLVDTHGEVETPRPAVLHRCAAFRKDA
;
A
#
# COMPACT_ATOMS: atom_id res chain seq x y z
N MET A 1 -6.14 -8.15 -25.16
CA MET A 1 -5.60 -8.91 -24.00
C MET A 1 -5.85 -8.05 -22.78
N THR A 2 -6.84 -8.39 -21.99
CA THR A 2 -7.06 -7.76 -20.67
C THR A 2 -5.95 -8.25 -19.75
N ASP A 3 -5.06 -7.36 -19.42
CA ASP A 3 -3.95 -7.60 -18.51
C ASP A 3 -4.52 -7.96 -17.11
N GLU A 4 -4.45 -9.23 -16.72
CA GLU A 4 -4.90 -9.67 -15.37
C GLU A 4 -4.13 -8.96 -14.25
N THR A 5 -2.94 -8.44 -14.54
CA THR A 5 -2.17 -7.61 -13.61
C THR A 5 -2.81 -6.23 -13.35
N ALA A 6 -3.78 -5.84 -14.19
CA ALA A 6 -4.52 -4.58 -14.04
C ALA A 6 -5.64 -4.64 -12.98
N LYS A 7 -5.92 -5.79 -12.39
CA LYS A 7 -6.93 -5.92 -11.33
C LYS A 7 -6.32 -5.62 -9.96
N PRO A 8 -7.05 -4.89 -9.10
CA PRO A 8 -6.61 -4.70 -7.73
C PRO A 8 -6.56 -6.04 -6.98
N SER A 9 -5.69 -6.14 -5.99
CA SER A 9 -5.66 -7.30 -5.10
C SER A 9 -7.03 -7.52 -4.47
N PRO A 10 -7.58 -8.76 -4.50
CA PRO A 10 -8.82 -9.07 -3.82
C PRO A 10 -8.76 -8.76 -2.32
N TRP A 11 -7.63 -9.10 -1.66
CA TRP A 11 -7.46 -8.83 -0.24
C TRP A 11 -7.44 -7.32 0.06
N VAL A 12 -6.77 -6.51 -0.76
CA VAL A 12 -6.75 -5.04 -0.59
C VAL A 12 -8.15 -4.47 -0.78
N LYS A 13 -8.91 -4.95 -1.77
CA LYS A 13 -10.32 -4.56 -1.98
C LYS A 13 -11.18 -4.88 -0.75
N ASP A 14 -11.05 -6.09 -0.23
CA ASP A 14 -11.80 -6.54 0.94
C ASP A 14 -11.41 -5.73 2.18
N ALA A 15 -10.13 -5.39 2.35
CA ALA A 15 -9.66 -4.54 3.43
C ALA A 15 -10.23 -3.12 3.32
N ILE A 16 -10.21 -2.51 2.13
CA ILE A 16 -10.81 -1.20 1.87
C ILE A 16 -12.31 -1.23 2.21
N ALA A 17 -13.05 -2.23 1.71
CA ALA A 17 -14.47 -2.36 1.98
C ALA A 17 -14.79 -2.59 3.46
N ARG A 18 -13.94 -3.37 4.16
CA ARG A 18 -14.14 -3.72 5.57
C ARG A 18 -13.88 -2.56 6.52
N TYR A 19 -12.78 -1.85 6.28
CA TYR A 19 -12.36 -0.79 7.20
C TYR A 19 -12.94 0.56 6.84
N GLU A 20 -13.56 0.65 5.67
CA GLU A 20 -14.18 1.87 5.15
C GLU A 20 -13.39 3.09 5.62
N PRO A 21 -12.30 3.49 4.95
CA PRO A 21 -11.56 4.67 5.34
C PRO A 21 -12.40 5.93 5.12
N LEU A 22 -13.63 5.89 5.60
CA LEU A 22 -14.69 6.86 5.49
C LEU A 22 -14.82 7.57 6.84
N GLY A 23 -13.90 8.44 7.17
CA GLY A 23 -14.19 9.44 8.18
C GLY A 23 -14.65 10.72 7.49
N PRO A 24 -15.41 11.61 8.14
CA PRO A 24 -15.62 12.94 7.63
C PRO A 24 -14.26 13.67 7.61
N GLY A 25 -13.86 14.16 6.47
CA GLY A 25 -12.64 14.96 6.36
C GLY A 25 -11.95 14.83 5.00
N ASP A 26 -11.19 15.86 4.68
CA ASP A 26 -10.52 16.09 3.40
C ASP A 26 -9.23 15.26 3.21
N LEU A 27 -8.97 14.27 4.07
CA LEU A 27 -7.75 13.47 3.99
C LEU A 27 -7.80 12.49 2.83
N ARG A 28 -6.75 12.54 2.03
CA ARG A 28 -6.55 11.65 0.88
C ARG A 28 -6.15 10.24 1.32
N ILE A 29 -6.30 9.29 0.40
CA ILE A 29 -5.66 7.97 0.47
C ILE A 29 -4.34 8.05 -0.29
N LEU A 30 -3.28 7.49 0.27
CA LEU A 30 -1.99 7.34 -0.39
C LEU A 30 -1.88 5.92 -0.97
N ASP A 31 -1.66 5.84 -2.28
CA ASP A 31 -1.23 4.60 -2.96
C ASP A 31 0.27 4.71 -3.19
N LEU A 32 1.07 4.10 -2.31
CA LEU A 32 2.51 4.21 -2.29
C LEU A 32 3.14 3.10 -3.12
N ALA A 33 4.07 3.47 -4.02
CA ALA A 33 4.60 2.60 -5.07
C ALA A 33 3.48 2.05 -5.95
N ALA A 34 2.66 2.96 -6.47
CA ALA A 34 1.39 2.67 -7.13
C ALA A 34 1.52 1.89 -8.45
N GLY A 35 2.72 1.89 -9.06
CA GLY A 35 2.99 1.22 -10.31
C GLY A 35 2.07 1.71 -11.43
N ARG A 36 1.24 0.82 -11.96
CA ARG A 36 0.25 1.15 -13.00
C ARG A 36 -1.11 1.57 -12.45
N GLY A 37 -1.22 1.82 -11.14
CA GLY A 37 -2.42 2.40 -10.54
C GLY A 37 -3.63 1.46 -10.45
N ARG A 38 -3.45 0.15 -10.36
CA ARG A 38 -4.57 -0.80 -10.24
C ARG A 38 -5.42 -0.56 -9.00
N HIS A 39 -4.79 -0.19 -7.88
CA HIS A 39 -5.50 0.16 -6.65
C HIS A 39 -5.97 1.61 -6.68
N THR A 40 -5.15 2.54 -7.20
CA THR A 40 -5.54 3.93 -7.46
C THR A 40 -6.85 4.01 -8.24
N ARG A 41 -6.95 3.30 -9.38
CA ARG A 41 -8.19 3.26 -10.18
C ARG A 41 -9.38 2.76 -9.37
N HIS A 42 -9.20 1.67 -8.63
CA HIS A 42 -10.27 1.12 -7.80
C HIS A 42 -10.75 2.11 -6.72
N LEU A 43 -9.82 2.82 -6.08
CA LEU A 43 -10.16 3.85 -5.10
C LEU A 43 -10.92 5.02 -5.72
N LEU A 44 -10.50 5.47 -6.90
CA LEU A 44 -11.20 6.53 -7.65
C LEU A 44 -12.59 6.09 -8.09
N ASP A 45 -12.78 4.81 -8.44
CA ASP A 45 -14.09 4.24 -8.76
C ASP A 45 -15.03 4.21 -7.53
N LEU A 46 -14.46 4.25 -6.33
CA LEU A 46 -15.16 4.42 -5.05
C LEU A 46 -15.25 5.88 -4.58
N GLU A 47 -14.93 6.83 -5.47
CA GLU A 47 -15.00 8.28 -5.24
C GLU A 47 -14.04 8.80 -4.13
N TYR A 48 -12.97 8.05 -3.80
CA TYR A 48 -11.93 8.55 -2.91
C TYR A 48 -11.00 9.55 -3.61
N VAL A 49 -10.44 10.47 -2.83
CA VAL A 49 -9.33 11.33 -3.26
C VAL A 49 -8.02 10.60 -3.02
N VAL A 50 -7.22 10.44 -4.06
CA VAL A 50 -6.03 9.59 -4.04
C VAL A 50 -4.79 10.35 -4.51
N LEU A 51 -3.73 10.27 -3.70
CA LEU A 51 -2.38 10.58 -4.13
C LEU A 51 -1.68 9.25 -4.49
N ALA A 52 -1.34 9.07 -5.75
CA ALA A 52 -0.56 7.94 -6.22
C ALA A 52 0.91 8.35 -6.38
N VAL A 53 1.82 7.62 -5.74
CA VAL A 53 3.25 7.92 -5.79
C VAL A 53 4.01 6.74 -6.38
N ASP A 54 4.83 7.00 -7.37
CA ASP A 54 5.76 6.02 -7.94
C ASP A 54 6.99 6.72 -8.49
N ARG A 55 8.08 5.99 -8.70
CA ARG A 55 9.28 6.51 -9.35
C ARG A 55 9.09 6.74 -10.85
N ASP A 56 8.09 6.10 -11.45
CA ASP A 56 7.68 6.25 -12.85
C ASP A 56 6.15 6.32 -12.92
N ILE A 57 5.62 7.50 -13.08
CA ILE A 57 4.18 7.74 -13.16
C ILE A 57 3.63 7.64 -14.59
N SER A 58 4.42 7.25 -15.57
CA SER A 58 3.96 7.10 -16.96
C SER A 58 2.80 6.12 -17.09
N GLY A 59 2.80 5.08 -16.24
CA GLY A 59 1.73 4.09 -16.16
C GLY A 59 0.42 4.59 -15.55
N LEU A 60 0.41 5.79 -14.95
CA LEU A 60 -0.76 6.40 -14.31
C LEU A 60 -1.50 7.40 -15.20
N ARG A 61 -0.91 7.80 -16.33
CA ARG A 61 -1.45 8.87 -17.21
C ARG A 61 -2.86 8.63 -17.71
N TYR A 62 -3.31 7.38 -17.80
CA TYR A 62 -4.68 7.08 -18.20
C TYR A 62 -5.73 7.53 -17.16
N LEU A 63 -5.29 7.92 -15.96
CA LEU A 63 -6.12 8.47 -14.89
C LEU A 63 -6.12 10.00 -14.88
N ASP A 64 -5.30 10.63 -15.71
CA ASP A 64 -5.24 12.10 -15.79
C ASP A 64 -6.61 12.69 -16.07
N GLY A 65 -6.95 13.72 -15.31
CA GLY A 65 -8.26 14.40 -15.41
C GLY A 65 -9.41 13.70 -14.70
N ARG A 66 -9.19 12.57 -14.01
CA ARG A 66 -10.19 12.00 -13.12
C ARG A 66 -10.30 12.84 -11.84
N ASP A 67 -11.52 13.07 -11.40
CA ASP A 67 -11.77 13.75 -10.13
C ASP A 67 -11.13 13.00 -8.97
N GLY A 68 -10.47 13.76 -8.09
CA GLY A 68 -9.80 13.21 -6.91
C GLY A 68 -8.46 12.52 -7.19
N PHE A 69 -7.96 12.53 -8.42
CA PHE A 69 -6.66 11.93 -8.75
C PHE A 69 -5.52 12.94 -8.74
N GLU A 70 -4.45 12.56 -8.07
CA GLU A 70 -3.16 13.24 -8.15
C GLU A 70 -2.04 12.19 -8.24
N ALA A 71 -1.09 12.38 -9.16
CA ALA A 71 0.11 11.56 -9.27
C ALA A 71 1.35 12.38 -8.93
N LEU A 72 2.26 11.76 -8.19
CA LEU A 72 3.55 12.36 -7.84
C LEU A 72 4.69 11.40 -8.20
N GLU A 73 5.58 11.85 -9.07
CA GLU A 73 6.80 11.12 -9.35
C GLU A 73 7.83 11.35 -8.25
N GLY A 74 8.34 10.27 -7.68
CA GLY A 74 9.33 10.35 -6.62
C GLY A 74 10.03 9.02 -6.36
N ASP A 75 11.35 9.10 -6.18
CA ASP A 75 12.14 7.96 -5.73
C ASP A 75 12.06 7.85 -4.21
N LEU A 76 11.35 6.82 -3.75
CA LEU A 76 11.12 6.54 -2.33
C LEU A 76 12.38 6.00 -1.60
N GLU A 77 13.43 5.66 -2.35
CA GLU A 77 14.67 5.04 -1.86
C GLU A 77 15.89 5.96 -1.98
N SER A 78 15.72 7.17 -2.51
CA SER A 78 16.82 8.13 -2.73
C SER A 78 17.51 8.62 -1.45
N GLY A 79 16.87 8.43 -0.30
CA GLY A 79 17.31 9.03 0.97
C GLY A 79 16.95 10.51 1.14
N SER A 80 16.39 11.14 0.11
CA SER A 80 15.87 12.49 0.20
C SER A 80 14.52 12.52 0.93
N PRO A 81 14.16 13.62 1.62
CA PRO A 81 12.83 13.76 2.19
C PRO A 81 11.75 13.61 1.12
N TRP A 82 10.72 12.85 1.42
CA TRP A 82 9.58 12.73 0.51
C TRP A 82 8.82 14.05 0.42
N PRO A 83 8.36 14.47 -0.77
CA PRO A 83 7.64 15.73 -0.93
C PRO A 83 6.38 15.84 -0.07
N PHE A 84 5.79 14.71 0.28
CA PHE A 84 4.61 14.59 1.16
C PHE A 84 4.97 14.18 2.60
N ALA A 85 6.26 14.24 2.98
CA ALA A 85 6.68 13.98 4.34
C ALA A 85 6.01 14.97 5.30
N GLY A 86 5.37 14.46 6.34
CA GLY A 86 4.59 15.27 7.29
C GLY A 86 3.10 15.40 6.95
N GLU A 87 2.66 15.04 5.76
CA GLU A 87 1.24 14.85 5.47
C GLU A 87 0.67 13.64 6.23
N LYS A 88 -0.64 13.65 6.40
CA LYS A 88 -1.38 12.54 6.99
C LYS A 88 -2.45 12.06 6.03
N PHE A 89 -2.57 10.75 5.92
CA PHE A 89 -3.50 10.10 5.00
C PHE A 89 -4.51 9.26 5.77
N ARG A 90 -5.73 9.25 5.29
CA ARG A 90 -6.83 8.42 5.82
C ARG A 90 -6.53 6.93 5.72
N ALA A 91 -5.91 6.53 4.62
CA ALA A 91 -5.31 5.23 4.48
C ALA A 91 -3.99 5.34 3.72
N VAL A 92 -3.04 4.51 4.08
CA VAL A 92 -1.79 4.30 3.36
C VAL A 92 -1.84 2.87 2.83
N ILE A 93 -1.85 2.73 1.50
CA ILE A 93 -1.89 1.44 0.81
C ILE A 93 -0.52 1.20 0.19
N VAL A 94 0.07 0.04 0.47
CA VAL A 94 1.35 -0.39 -0.08
C VAL A 94 1.20 -1.80 -0.63
N THR A 95 1.54 -2.00 -1.90
CA THR A 95 1.47 -3.33 -2.50
C THR A 95 2.71 -3.65 -3.32
N ASN A 96 3.20 -4.89 -3.16
CA ASN A 96 4.37 -5.40 -3.89
C ASN A 96 5.61 -4.50 -3.76
N TYR A 97 5.78 -3.86 -2.64
CA TYR A 97 6.88 -2.96 -2.35
C TYR A 97 7.37 -3.18 -0.91
N LEU A 98 8.67 -3.26 -0.73
CA LEU A 98 9.30 -3.33 0.59
C LEU A 98 10.65 -2.62 0.53
N TYR A 99 10.77 -1.55 1.29
CA TYR A 99 12.03 -0.89 1.58
C TYR A 99 12.12 -0.63 3.07
N ARG A 100 12.90 -1.45 3.78
CA ARG A 100 12.93 -1.51 5.24
C ARG A 100 13.28 -0.17 5.89
N SER A 101 14.21 0.57 5.27
CA SER A 101 14.62 1.88 5.78
C SER A 101 13.51 2.92 5.83
N SER A 102 12.45 2.75 5.05
CA SER A 102 11.32 3.67 5.01
C SER A 102 10.07 3.20 5.77
N LEU A 103 10.06 2.00 6.35
CA LEU A 103 8.87 1.45 7.02
C LEU A 103 8.32 2.38 8.11
N ALA A 104 9.19 2.91 8.98
CA ALA A 104 8.76 3.85 10.02
C ALA A 104 8.14 5.13 9.43
N GLN A 105 8.69 5.62 8.32
CA GLN A 105 8.17 6.79 7.63
C GLN A 105 6.79 6.49 7.00
N VAL A 106 6.63 5.36 6.33
CA VAL A 106 5.33 4.90 5.78
C VAL A 106 4.26 4.88 6.86
N ILE A 107 4.57 4.25 8.00
CA ILE A 107 3.66 4.12 9.14
C ILE A 107 3.29 5.49 9.73
N SER A 108 4.25 6.42 9.77
CA SER A 108 4.04 7.76 10.28
C SER A 108 3.03 8.58 9.47
N LEU A 109 2.80 8.23 8.21
CA LEU A 109 1.86 8.92 7.33
C LEU A 109 0.39 8.59 7.63
N VAL A 110 0.11 7.52 8.36
CA VAL A 110 -1.26 7.16 8.74
C VAL A 110 -1.81 8.19 9.73
N ALA A 111 -2.92 8.82 9.36
CA ALA A 111 -3.61 9.79 10.21
C ALA A 111 -4.21 9.14 11.46
N PRO A 112 -4.46 9.89 12.55
CA PRO A 112 -5.42 9.47 13.58
C PRO A 112 -6.76 9.05 12.94
N GLY A 113 -7.33 7.92 13.36
CA GLY A 113 -8.51 7.31 12.73
C GLY A 113 -8.25 6.64 11.37
N GLY A 114 -7.02 6.63 10.91
CA GLY A 114 -6.64 6.08 9.61
C GLY A 114 -6.09 4.65 9.65
N TYR A 115 -5.87 4.08 8.46
CA TYR A 115 -5.48 2.69 8.29
C TYR A 115 -4.19 2.54 7.47
N LEU A 116 -3.40 1.54 7.83
CA LEU A 116 -2.36 0.95 6.99
C LEU A 116 -2.93 -0.32 6.35
N ILE A 117 -2.81 -0.47 5.03
CA ILE A 117 -3.15 -1.68 4.28
C ILE A 117 -1.90 -2.06 3.48
N TYR A 118 -1.23 -3.11 3.89
CA TYR A 118 0.06 -3.52 3.34
C TYR A 118 0.01 -4.98 2.87
N GLU A 119 0.24 -5.21 1.59
CA GLU A 119 0.39 -6.54 1.00
C GLU A 119 1.67 -6.59 0.17
N THR A 120 2.57 -7.50 0.49
CA THR A 120 3.80 -7.69 -0.29
C THR A 120 4.21 -9.15 -0.29
N PHE A 121 5.21 -9.47 -1.12
CA PHE A 121 5.75 -10.82 -1.12
C PHE A 121 6.50 -11.13 0.17
N GLY A 122 6.31 -12.35 0.67
CA GLY A 122 6.95 -12.84 1.88
C GLY A 122 8.07 -13.84 1.59
N ILE A 123 8.93 -14.06 2.58
CA ILE A 123 9.93 -15.14 2.56
C ILE A 123 9.24 -16.47 2.29
N GLY A 124 9.79 -17.25 1.39
CA GLY A 124 9.18 -18.45 0.82
C GLY A 124 8.70 -18.25 -0.62
N ASN A 125 8.52 -17.00 -1.08
CA ASN A 125 8.09 -16.70 -2.44
C ASN A 125 9.13 -17.08 -3.50
N GLU A 126 10.41 -17.16 -3.14
CA GLU A 126 11.49 -17.59 -4.02
C GLU A 126 11.26 -18.96 -4.65
N ARG A 127 10.42 -19.80 -4.04
CA ARG A 127 10.01 -21.11 -4.57
C ARG A 127 9.07 -20.99 -5.79
N PHE A 128 8.37 -19.87 -5.90
CA PHE A 128 7.37 -19.62 -6.93
C PHE A 128 7.88 -18.68 -8.03
N GLY A 129 9.06 -18.07 -7.85
CA GLY A 129 9.68 -17.18 -8.82
C GLY A 129 10.05 -15.81 -8.25
N ARG A 130 9.79 -14.78 -9.02
CA ARG A 130 10.18 -13.41 -8.63
C ARG A 130 9.04 -12.69 -7.89
N PRO A 131 9.36 -11.80 -6.93
CA PRO A 131 10.70 -11.52 -6.40
C PRO A 131 11.27 -12.71 -5.61
N SER A 132 12.58 -12.92 -5.72
CA SER A 132 13.29 -13.98 -5.01
C SER A 132 14.44 -13.46 -4.13
N ASN A 133 14.82 -12.18 -4.28
CA ASN A 133 15.80 -11.56 -3.41
C ASN A 133 15.20 -11.34 -2.01
N PRO A 134 15.83 -11.87 -0.94
CA PRO A 134 15.36 -11.70 0.43
C PRO A 134 15.13 -10.25 0.86
N ASP A 135 15.85 -9.29 0.28
CA ASP A 135 15.68 -7.87 0.59
C ASP A 135 14.30 -7.34 0.23
N PHE A 136 13.62 -7.99 -0.74
CA PHE A 136 12.27 -7.64 -1.19
C PHE A 136 11.19 -8.56 -0.64
N LEU A 137 11.55 -9.48 0.25
CA LEU A 137 10.63 -10.44 0.84
C LEU A 137 10.43 -10.13 2.33
N ALA A 138 9.22 -9.84 2.73
CA ALA A 138 8.89 -9.60 4.12
C ALA A 138 9.06 -10.88 4.96
N ARG A 139 9.64 -10.74 6.13
CA ARG A 139 9.64 -11.81 7.15
C ARG A 139 8.26 -11.91 7.78
N PRO A 140 7.88 -13.08 8.32
CA PRO A 140 6.68 -13.19 9.15
C PRO A 140 6.67 -12.09 10.23
N HIS A 141 5.52 -11.45 10.41
CA HIS A 141 5.26 -10.38 11.40
C HIS A 141 6.01 -9.06 11.19
N GLU A 142 6.92 -8.96 10.23
CA GLU A 142 7.80 -7.79 10.06
C GLU A 142 7.03 -6.46 9.92
N ILE A 143 5.98 -6.44 9.12
CA ILE A 143 5.19 -5.23 8.91
C ILE A 143 4.31 -4.93 10.13
N ALA A 144 3.76 -5.96 10.76
CA ALA A 144 2.97 -5.83 11.97
C ALA A 144 3.79 -5.28 13.14
N GLU A 145 4.98 -5.82 13.38
CA GLU A 145 5.91 -5.34 14.39
C GLU A 145 6.29 -3.87 14.15
N ALA A 146 6.56 -3.50 12.91
CA ALA A 146 6.85 -2.11 12.56
C ALA A 146 5.63 -1.20 12.78
N ALA A 147 4.43 -1.66 12.44
CA ALA A 147 3.17 -0.93 12.67
C ALA A 147 2.92 -0.68 14.16
N GLU A 148 3.09 -1.70 15.00
CA GLU A 148 2.97 -1.60 16.46
C GLU A 148 4.01 -0.64 17.05
N ALA A 149 5.27 -0.75 16.62
CA ALA A 149 6.34 0.17 17.03
C ALA A 149 6.04 1.62 16.63
N GLY A 150 5.34 1.83 15.52
CA GLY A 150 4.87 3.15 15.06
C GLY A 150 3.54 3.60 15.68
N GLY A 151 3.02 2.87 16.68
CA GLY A 151 1.81 3.23 17.44
C GLY A 151 0.49 2.88 16.74
N LEU A 152 0.48 1.94 15.79
CA LEU A 152 -0.74 1.40 15.20
C LEU A 152 -1.17 0.13 15.94
N ASN A 153 -2.48 -0.13 15.93
CA ASN A 153 -3.05 -1.39 16.40
C ASN A 153 -3.22 -2.33 15.21
N VAL A 154 -2.58 -3.48 15.26
CA VAL A 154 -2.65 -4.49 14.21
C VAL A 154 -4.00 -5.20 14.25
N LEU A 155 -4.68 -5.23 13.11
CA LEU A 155 -5.98 -5.88 12.91
C LEU A 155 -5.84 -7.20 12.16
N VAL A 156 -4.88 -7.26 11.23
CA VAL A 156 -4.56 -8.44 10.45
C VAL A 156 -3.05 -8.53 10.31
N ASP A 157 -2.52 -9.71 10.55
CA ASP A 157 -1.13 -10.07 10.29
C ASP A 157 -1.11 -11.51 9.81
N THR A 158 -0.84 -11.70 8.53
CA THR A 158 -0.80 -13.03 7.91
C THR A 158 0.42 -13.18 7.01
N HIS A 159 0.98 -14.37 7.00
CA HIS A 159 2.09 -14.74 6.14
C HIS A 159 1.87 -16.16 5.65
N GLY A 160 1.74 -16.36 4.33
CA GLY A 160 1.45 -17.70 3.83
C GLY A 160 1.28 -17.77 2.33
N GLU A 161 1.09 -19.00 1.88
CA GLU A 161 0.90 -19.31 0.46
C GLU A 161 -0.50 -18.90 -0.01
N VAL A 162 -0.56 -18.43 -1.24
CA VAL A 162 -1.80 -18.15 -1.98
C VAL A 162 -1.72 -18.85 -3.34
N GLU A 163 -2.88 -19.27 -3.87
CA GLU A 163 -3.00 -19.94 -5.16
C GLU A 163 -3.30 -18.92 -6.29
N THR A 164 -4.04 -17.88 -5.96
CA THR A 164 -4.56 -16.93 -6.95
C THR A 164 -4.07 -15.51 -6.66
N PRO A 165 -3.88 -14.70 -7.71
CA PRO A 165 -4.01 -14.99 -9.17
C PRO A 165 -2.91 -15.92 -9.70
N ARG A 166 -1.86 -16.15 -8.93
CA ARG A 166 -0.78 -17.12 -9.17
C ARG A 166 -0.22 -17.59 -7.84
N PRO A 167 0.38 -18.78 -7.77
CA PRO A 167 1.04 -19.26 -6.56
C PRO A 167 2.11 -18.25 -6.09
N ALA A 168 2.06 -17.89 -4.82
CA ALA A 168 2.99 -16.95 -4.19
C ALA A 168 2.97 -17.12 -2.67
N VAL A 169 3.99 -16.60 -1.99
CA VAL A 169 3.90 -16.32 -0.55
C VAL A 169 3.67 -14.82 -0.38
N LEU A 170 2.59 -14.48 0.31
CA LEU A 170 2.26 -13.09 0.62
C LEU A 170 2.29 -12.84 2.13
N HIS A 171 2.79 -11.67 2.48
CA HIS A 171 2.65 -11.08 3.79
C HIS A 171 1.62 -9.95 3.71
N ARG A 172 0.65 -9.96 4.62
CA ARG A 172 -0.47 -9.02 4.67
C ARG A 172 -0.61 -8.45 6.06
N CYS A 173 -0.63 -7.14 6.16
CA CYS A 173 -0.87 -6.43 7.40
C CYS A 173 -1.93 -5.34 7.19
N ALA A 174 -2.95 -5.35 8.04
CA ALA A 174 -3.84 -4.22 8.20
C ALA A 174 -3.73 -3.70 9.63
N ALA A 175 -3.57 -2.39 9.79
CA ALA A 175 -3.41 -1.78 11.09
C ALA A 175 -4.14 -0.43 11.15
N PHE A 176 -4.50 -0.01 12.32
CA PHE A 176 -5.31 1.17 12.59
C PHE A 176 -4.62 2.10 13.59
N ARG A 177 -4.61 3.41 13.31
CA ARG A 177 -4.18 4.41 14.28
C ARG A 177 -5.40 4.94 15.04
N LYS A 178 -5.40 4.81 16.37
CA LYS A 178 -6.45 5.39 17.21
C LYS A 178 -6.55 6.90 16.97
N ASP A 179 -7.75 7.42 17.14
CA ASP A 179 -7.98 8.86 17.27
C ASP A 179 -7.20 9.42 18.47
N ALA A 180 -6.78 10.68 18.34
CA ALA A 180 -6.03 11.38 19.38
C ALA A 180 -6.96 11.74 20.56
#